data_179263dcfc5fee0de634367b7e4469c1
#
_entry.id   179263dcfc5fee0de634367b7e4469c1
#
_cell.length_a   1.000
_cell.length_b   1.000
_cell.length_c   1.000
_cell.angle_alpha   90.00
_cell.angle_beta   90.00
_cell.angle_gamma   90.00
#
_symmetry.space_group_name_H-M   'P 1'
#
loop_
_entity.id
_entity.type
_entity.pdbx_description
1 polymer ?
#
loop_
_entity_poly.entity_id
_entity_poly.type
_entity_poly.pdbx_seq_one_letter_code
_entity_poly.pdbx_strand_id
1 'polypeptide(L)'
;MQTPFLGTQAWEQRMAGITLALLRMGYGLLWLKEATWKKPPDFGMRAGDGLWYWTNEMLKYSIAAPHRYFVEHVVIPNFIFFGYMTLATELFIGVSMVLGAFTRLGAVAALLMSLNITTGLIRHPAEWPSAYLMLIGYSLLFLSFRAGRRLGVDALLARRFEGAQHRGLVARTLALLV
;
A
#
# COMPACT_ATOMS: atom_id res chain seq x y z
N MET A 1 -36.50 18.34 -23.89
CA MET A 1 -36.66 17.81 -22.54
C MET A 1 -35.34 17.15 -22.13
N GLN A 2 -34.49 17.83 -21.36
CA GLN A 2 -33.28 17.24 -20.81
C GLN A 2 -33.73 16.41 -19.61
N THR A 3 -33.47 15.12 -19.64
CA THR A 3 -33.85 14.19 -18.58
C THR A 3 -33.11 14.54 -17.29
N PRO A 4 -33.79 14.74 -16.15
CA PRO A 4 -33.17 15.08 -14.85
C PRO A 4 -32.17 14.00 -14.33
N PHE A 5 -32.17 12.82 -14.93
CA PHE A 5 -31.29 11.68 -14.59
C PHE A 5 -29.81 11.91 -14.93
N LEU A 6 -29.47 12.72 -15.94
CA LEU A 6 -28.07 12.94 -16.34
C LEU A 6 -27.30 13.80 -15.33
N GLY A 7 -27.96 14.72 -14.63
CA GLY A 7 -27.35 15.56 -13.60
C GLY A 7 -26.99 14.81 -12.33
N THR A 8 -27.84 13.86 -11.90
CA THR A 8 -27.60 13.04 -10.71
C THR A 8 -26.45 12.07 -10.91
N GLN A 9 -26.33 11.41 -12.05
CA GLN A 9 -25.21 10.51 -12.37
C GLN A 9 -23.85 11.23 -12.39
N ALA A 10 -23.78 12.41 -12.95
CA ALA A 10 -22.55 13.19 -12.99
C ALA A 10 -22.10 13.62 -11.57
N TRP A 11 -23.06 13.98 -10.73
CA TRP A 11 -22.79 14.32 -9.32
C TRP A 11 -22.32 13.10 -8.51
N GLU A 12 -23.00 11.97 -8.64
CA GLU A 12 -22.62 10.70 -7.97
C GLU A 12 -21.20 10.26 -8.36
N GLN A 13 -20.85 10.30 -9.64
CA GLN A 13 -19.51 9.97 -10.12
C GLN A 13 -18.45 10.93 -9.58
N ARG A 14 -18.77 12.21 -9.44
CA ARG A 14 -17.87 13.20 -8.85
C ARG A 14 -17.64 12.92 -7.37
N MET A 15 -18.70 12.67 -6.62
CA MET A 15 -18.64 12.36 -5.18
C MET A 15 -17.89 11.05 -4.93
N ALA A 16 -18.18 9.99 -5.67
CA ALA A 16 -17.46 8.73 -5.59
C ALA A 16 -15.95 8.90 -5.82
N GLY A 17 -15.58 9.71 -6.81
CA GLY A 17 -14.18 10.01 -7.08
C GLY A 17 -13.47 10.79 -5.96
N ILE A 18 -14.15 11.75 -5.33
CA ILE A 18 -13.63 12.51 -4.18
C ILE A 18 -13.48 11.59 -2.98
N THR A 19 -14.52 10.80 -2.67
CA THR A 19 -14.49 9.83 -1.55
C THR A 19 -13.33 8.84 -1.71
N LEU A 20 -13.14 8.31 -2.91
CA LEU A 20 -12.04 7.39 -3.20
C LEU A 20 -10.67 8.07 -3.01
N ALA A 21 -10.54 9.34 -3.41
CA ALA A 21 -9.30 10.08 -3.20
C ALA A 21 -9.02 10.33 -1.70
N LEU A 22 -10.04 10.69 -0.92
CA LEU A 22 -9.91 10.88 0.53
C LEU A 22 -9.56 9.56 1.26
N LEU A 23 -10.21 8.45 0.90
CA LEU A 23 -9.89 7.13 1.45
C LEU A 23 -8.45 6.74 1.12
N ARG A 24 -7.98 6.98 -0.10
CA ARG A 24 -6.59 6.75 -0.49
C ARG A 24 -5.62 7.58 0.34
N MET A 25 -5.89 8.87 0.53
CA MET A 25 -5.02 9.74 1.35
C MET A 25 -4.99 9.25 2.81
N GLY A 26 -6.15 8.91 3.39
CA GLY A 26 -6.23 8.33 4.73
C GLY A 26 -5.43 7.03 4.85
N TYR A 27 -5.56 6.14 3.86
CA TYR A 27 -4.78 4.91 3.80
C TYR A 27 -3.27 5.16 3.74
N GLY A 28 -2.84 6.14 2.94
CA GLY A 28 -1.43 6.56 2.88
C GLY A 28 -0.91 7.10 4.21
N LEU A 29 -1.72 7.91 4.91
CA LEU A 29 -1.37 8.43 6.24
C LEU A 29 -1.22 7.31 7.28
N LEU A 30 -2.03 6.25 7.21
CA LEU A 30 -1.86 5.07 8.07
C LEU A 30 -0.49 4.42 7.84
N TRP A 31 -0.07 4.20 6.60
CA TRP A 31 1.24 3.64 6.29
C TRP A 31 2.40 4.54 6.75
N LEU A 32 2.28 5.86 6.59
CA LEU A 32 3.27 6.80 7.11
C LEU A 32 3.36 6.75 8.64
N LYS A 33 2.21 6.65 9.33
CA LYS A 33 2.17 6.48 10.78
C LYS A 33 2.86 5.18 11.20
N GLU A 34 2.59 4.07 10.51
CA GLU A 34 3.23 2.78 10.79
C GLU A 34 4.75 2.81 10.57
N ALA A 35 5.25 3.60 9.64
CA ALA A 35 6.68 3.79 9.44
C ALA A 35 7.39 4.50 10.60
N THR A 36 6.68 5.34 11.39
CA THR A 36 7.31 6.22 12.40
C THR A 36 7.92 5.50 13.60
N TRP A 37 7.42 4.32 13.96
CA TRP A 37 7.93 3.57 15.09
C TRP A 37 9.10 2.63 14.73
N LYS A 38 9.38 2.44 13.43
CA LYS A 38 10.49 1.64 12.92
C LYS A 38 11.77 2.46 12.94
N LYS A 39 12.52 2.39 14.04
CA LYS A 39 13.69 3.25 14.29
C LYS A 39 14.99 2.62 13.81
N PRO A 40 15.59 3.11 12.70
CA PRO A 40 16.95 2.71 12.34
C PRO A 40 17.96 3.19 13.39
N PRO A 41 19.19 2.61 13.48
CA PRO A 41 19.73 1.65 12.52
C PRO A 41 19.40 0.19 12.83
N ASP A 42 18.99 -0.16 14.05
CA ASP A 42 18.86 -1.53 14.52
C ASP A 42 17.41 -2.03 14.64
N PHE A 43 16.43 -1.15 14.41
CA PHE A 43 15.00 -1.48 14.38
C PHE A 43 14.49 -2.22 15.64
N GLY A 44 15.13 -1.96 16.79
CA GLY A 44 14.80 -2.57 18.06
C GLY A 44 15.53 -3.88 18.36
N MET A 45 16.47 -4.32 17.51
CA MET A 45 17.15 -5.61 17.68
C MET A 45 17.93 -5.70 19.00
N ARG A 46 18.58 -4.62 19.45
CA ARG A 46 19.33 -4.59 20.72
C ARG A 46 18.43 -4.57 21.93
N ALA A 47 17.28 -3.89 21.84
CA ALA A 47 16.32 -3.77 22.92
C ALA A 47 15.36 -4.96 22.99
N GLY A 48 15.26 -5.75 21.93
CA GLY A 48 14.29 -6.85 21.82
C GLY A 48 12.87 -6.36 21.57
N ASP A 49 12.72 -5.15 21.00
CA ASP A 49 11.44 -4.48 20.75
C ASP A 49 11.25 -4.12 19.28
N GLY A 50 10.31 -3.21 19.00
CA GLY A 50 10.10 -2.61 17.68
C GLY A 50 9.87 -3.64 16.57
N LEU A 51 10.48 -3.40 15.41
CA LEU A 51 10.32 -4.30 14.25
C LEU A 51 10.94 -5.68 14.49
N TRP A 52 12.02 -5.73 15.28
CA TRP A 52 12.66 -7.00 15.67
C TRP A 52 11.69 -7.92 16.43
N TYR A 53 11.01 -7.39 17.43
CA TYR A 53 10.00 -8.12 18.19
C TYR A 53 8.92 -8.70 17.28
N TRP A 54 8.30 -7.87 16.44
CA TRP A 54 7.23 -8.32 15.55
C TRP A 54 7.69 -9.32 14.50
N THR A 55 8.93 -9.20 14.01
CA THR A 55 9.50 -10.19 13.09
C THR A 55 9.68 -11.56 13.76
N ASN A 56 10.10 -11.59 15.03
CA ASN A 56 10.21 -12.84 15.79
C ASN A 56 8.83 -13.43 16.15
N GLU A 57 7.82 -12.61 16.40
CA GLU A 57 6.45 -13.10 16.60
C GLU A 57 5.87 -13.77 15.34
N MET A 58 6.30 -13.37 14.15
CA MET A 58 5.93 -14.09 12.91
C MET A 58 6.38 -15.56 12.91
N LEU A 59 7.45 -15.94 13.61
CA LEU A 59 7.87 -17.33 13.73
C LEU A 59 6.87 -18.19 14.51
N LYS A 60 6.17 -17.56 15.48
CA LYS A 60 5.22 -18.26 16.36
C LYS A 60 3.83 -18.31 15.74
N TYR A 61 3.39 -17.22 15.09
CA TYR A 61 2.00 -17.02 14.69
C TYR A 61 1.75 -17.13 13.20
N SER A 62 2.78 -17.33 12.36
CA SER A 62 2.60 -17.50 10.92
C SER A 62 1.67 -18.67 10.59
N ILE A 63 0.71 -18.41 9.71
CA ILE A 63 -0.26 -19.40 9.23
C ILE A 63 0.29 -20.30 8.11
N ALA A 64 1.44 -19.93 7.52
CA ALA A 64 2.03 -20.63 6.38
C ALA A 64 3.47 -21.08 6.70
N ALA A 65 3.72 -22.39 6.65
CA ALA A 65 5.05 -22.94 6.89
C ALA A 65 6.15 -22.38 5.96
N PRO A 66 5.92 -22.17 4.65
CA PRO A 66 6.90 -21.53 3.78
C PRO A 66 7.25 -20.10 4.20
N HIS A 67 6.26 -19.32 4.66
CA HIS A 67 6.50 -17.97 5.14
C HIS A 67 7.34 -17.99 6.42
N ARG A 68 7.00 -18.84 7.38
CA ARG A 68 7.81 -19.01 8.61
C ARG A 68 9.24 -19.40 8.28
N TYR A 69 9.44 -20.36 7.38
CA TYR A 69 10.76 -20.77 6.93
C TYR A 69 11.56 -19.62 6.32
N PHE A 70 10.92 -18.81 5.47
CA PHE A 70 11.54 -17.62 4.87
C PHE A 70 11.93 -16.59 5.93
N VAL A 71 11.05 -16.31 6.91
CA VAL A 71 11.36 -15.37 7.99
C VAL A 71 12.55 -15.88 8.81
N GLU A 72 12.57 -17.15 9.18
CA GLU A 72 13.59 -17.75 10.02
C GLU A 72 14.97 -17.81 9.35
N HIS A 73 15.01 -18.24 8.08
CA HIS A 73 16.27 -18.56 7.40
C HIS A 73 16.79 -17.43 6.49
N VAL A 74 15.94 -16.46 6.13
CA VAL A 74 16.32 -15.36 5.22
C VAL A 74 16.20 -14.02 5.90
N VAL A 75 15.04 -13.73 6.52
CA VAL A 75 14.78 -12.38 7.08
C VAL A 75 15.60 -12.15 8.35
N ILE A 76 15.54 -13.06 9.32
CA ILE A 76 16.24 -12.90 10.60
C ILE A 76 17.77 -12.79 10.43
N PRO A 77 18.45 -13.68 9.67
CA PRO A 77 19.89 -13.54 9.46
C PRO A 77 20.30 -12.24 8.76
N ASN A 78 19.40 -11.63 7.99
CA ASN A 78 19.62 -10.40 7.25
C ASN A 78 18.72 -9.24 7.76
N PHE A 79 18.39 -9.25 9.05
CA PHE A 79 17.33 -8.42 9.61
C PHE A 79 17.49 -6.92 9.32
N ILE A 80 18.68 -6.37 9.46
CA ILE A 80 18.93 -4.94 9.21
C ILE A 80 18.57 -4.55 7.77
N PHE A 81 18.94 -5.36 6.79
CA PHE A 81 18.58 -5.13 5.38
C PHE A 81 17.05 -5.13 5.21
N PHE A 82 16.37 -6.14 5.74
CA PHE A 82 14.90 -6.24 5.67
C PHE A 82 14.21 -5.13 6.47
N GLY A 83 14.80 -4.66 7.56
CA GLY A 83 14.32 -3.51 8.32
C GLY A 83 14.27 -2.23 7.47
N TYR A 84 15.38 -1.92 6.77
CA TYR A 84 15.40 -0.78 5.84
C TYR A 84 14.47 -0.98 4.65
N MET A 85 14.39 -2.19 4.10
CA MET A 85 13.48 -2.51 3.01
C MET A 85 12.01 -2.32 3.41
N THR A 86 11.63 -2.78 4.60
CA THR A 86 10.29 -2.59 5.16
C THR A 86 9.98 -1.11 5.33
N LEU A 87 10.87 -0.35 5.97
CA LEU A 87 10.70 1.08 6.17
C LEU A 87 10.57 1.83 4.84
N ALA A 88 11.46 1.55 3.87
CA ALA A 88 11.41 2.18 2.55
C ALA A 88 10.11 1.85 1.80
N THR A 89 9.64 0.61 1.89
CA THR A 89 8.39 0.17 1.27
C THR A 89 7.18 0.89 1.88
N GLU A 90 7.12 0.99 3.21
CA GLU A 90 6.02 1.68 3.90
C GLU A 90 5.99 3.19 3.60
N LEU A 91 7.16 3.83 3.58
CA LEU A 91 7.29 5.23 3.17
C LEU A 91 6.86 5.42 1.71
N PHE A 92 7.27 4.53 0.82
CA PHE A 92 6.87 4.57 -0.59
C PHE A 92 5.34 4.42 -0.73
N ILE A 93 4.73 3.45 -0.07
CA ILE A 93 3.28 3.26 -0.07
C ILE A 93 2.60 4.53 0.44
N GLY A 94 3.02 5.02 1.60
CA GLY A 94 2.43 6.19 2.23
C GLY A 94 2.49 7.43 1.35
N VAL A 95 3.67 7.77 0.83
CA VAL A 95 3.87 8.93 -0.05
C VAL A 95 3.08 8.77 -1.36
N SER A 96 3.17 7.59 -1.99
CA SER A 96 2.42 7.27 -3.21
C SER A 96 0.92 7.48 -3.02
N MET A 97 0.35 6.97 -1.94
CA MET A 97 -1.07 7.06 -1.64
C MET A 97 -1.48 8.50 -1.26
N VAL A 98 -0.72 9.21 -0.44
CA VAL A 98 -1.06 10.59 -0.06
C VAL A 98 -1.03 11.51 -1.29
N LEU A 99 0.06 11.49 -2.06
CA LEU A 99 0.21 12.35 -3.23
C LEU A 99 -0.62 11.90 -4.43
N GLY A 100 -1.04 10.64 -4.46
CA GLY A 100 -1.68 10.05 -5.64
C GLY A 100 -0.74 9.97 -6.83
N ALA A 101 0.51 9.60 -6.59
CA ALA A 101 1.56 9.43 -7.57
C ALA A 101 1.93 7.95 -7.69
N PHE A 102 1.89 7.39 -8.90
CA PHE A 102 2.10 5.94 -9.11
C PHE A 102 1.20 5.08 -8.23
N THR A 103 -0.06 5.49 -8.08
CA THR A 103 -1.02 4.92 -7.12
C THR A 103 -1.17 3.40 -7.27
N ARG A 104 -1.17 2.88 -8.49
CA ARG A 104 -1.25 1.43 -8.72
C ARG A 104 -0.02 0.68 -8.22
N LEU A 105 1.17 1.22 -8.43
CA LEU A 105 2.40 0.61 -7.93
C LEU A 105 2.42 0.62 -6.39
N GLY A 106 2.03 1.75 -5.79
CA GLY A 106 1.83 1.85 -4.34
C GLY A 106 0.80 0.85 -3.82
N ALA A 107 -0.32 0.63 -4.54
CA ALA A 107 -1.34 -0.36 -4.17
C ALA A 107 -0.82 -1.81 -4.27
N VAL A 108 0.00 -2.14 -5.27
CA VAL A 108 0.67 -3.44 -5.37
C VAL A 108 1.63 -3.63 -4.19
N ALA A 109 2.47 -2.65 -3.90
CA ALA A 109 3.39 -2.72 -2.76
C ALA A 109 2.62 -2.88 -1.42
N ALA A 110 1.52 -2.12 -1.24
CA ALA A 110 0.66 -2.23 -0.07
C ALA A 110 0.00 -3.61 0.04
N LEU A 111 -0.48 -4.17 -1.08
CA LEU A 111 -1.07 -5.51 -1.10
C LEU A 111 -0.05 -6.57 -0.69
N LEU A 112 1.14 -6.55 -1.27
CA LEU A 112 2.21 -7.51 -0.93
C LEU A 112 2.63 -7.38 0.53
N MET A 113 2.80 -6.16 1.04
CA MET A 113 3.12 -5.91 2.44
C MET A 113 2.00 -6.38 3.37
N SER A 114 0.73 -6.07 3.04
CA SER A 114 -0.43 -6.50 3.81
C SER A 114 -0.55 -8.03 3.85
N LEU A 115 -0.32 -8.72 2.73
CA LEU A 115 -0.30 -10.18 2.68
C LEU A 115 0.82 -10.77 3.53
N ASN A 116 2.02 -10.18 3.50
CA ASN A 116 3.15 -10.59 4.32
C ASN A 116 2.83 -10.48 5.81
N ILE A 117 2.35 -9.31 6.26
CA ILE A 117 1.99 -9.07 7.66
C ILE A 117 0.83 -9.99 8.09
N THR A 118 -0.20 -10.11 7.27
CA THR A 118 -1.35 -11.01 7.53
C THR A 118 -0.89 -12.44 7.70
N THR A 119 -0.07 -12.95 6.79
CA THR A 119 0.43 -14.33 6.87
C THR A 119 1.24 -14.56 8.13
N GLY A 120 2.01 -13.58 8.57
CA GLY A 120 2.85 -13.67 9.76
C GLY A 120 2.11 -13.52 11.09
N LEU A 121 1.11 -12.64 11.16
CA LEU A 121 0.59 -12.13 12.43
C LEU A 121 -0.93 -12.27 12.64
N ILE A 122 -1.71 -12.77 11.67
CA ILE A 122 -3.18 -12.83 11.80
C ILE A 122 -3.67 -13.63 13.02
N ARG A 123 -2.85 -14.55 13.54
CA ARG A 123 -3.17 -15.35 14.73
C ARG A 123 -2.61 -14.75 16.02
N HIS A 124 -1.90 -13.64 15.95
CA HIS A 124 -1.30 -13.01 17.12
C HIS A 124 -2.41 -12.46 18.04
N PRO A 125 -2.40 -12.77 19.37
CA PRO A 125 -3.52 -12.44 20.27
C PRO A 125 -3.72 -10.93 20.51
N ALA A 126 -2.69 -10.11 20.29
CA ALA A 126 -2.78 -8.65 20.41
C ALA A 126 -3.22 -7.97 19.12
N GLU A 127 -3.42 -8.72 18.03
CA GLU A 127 -3.75 -8.17 16.72
C GLU A 127 -5.23 -8.38 16.37
N TRP A 128 -5.75 -7.49 15.53
CA TRP A 128 -7.13 -7.54 15.08
C TRP A 128 -7.18 -8.10 13.65
N PRO A 129 -7.68 -9.33 13.43
CA PRO A 129 -7.77 -9.93 12.10
C PRO A 129 -8.53 -9.10 11.08
N SER A 130 -9.56 -8.34 11.52
CA SER A 130 -10.32 -7.43 10.66
C SER A 130 -9.47 -6.28 10.11
N ALA A 131 -8.46 -5.78 10.84
CA ALA A 131 -7.57 -4.75 10.35
C ALA A 131 -6.76 -5.23 9.13
N TYR A 132 -6.29 -6.47 9.15
CA TYR A 132 -5.58 -7.08 8.03
C TYR A 132 -6.46 -7.25 6.80
N LEU A 133 -7.71 -7.68 6.98
CA LEU A 133 -8.68 -7.78 5.88
C LEU A 133 -8.97 -6.40 5.27
N MET A 134 -9.05 -5.36 6.10
CA MET A 134 -9.21 -3.97 5.63
C MET A 134 -7.98 -3.50 4.84
N LEU A 135 -6.75 -3.78 5.30
CA LEU A 135 -5.52 -3.42 4.58
C LEU A 135 -5.49 -4.06 3.18
N ILE A 136 -5.82 -5.36 3.09
CA ILE A 136 -5.91 -6.08 1.81
C ILE A 136 -7.03 -5.50 0.96
N GLY A 137 -8.22 -5.28 1.54
CA GLY A 137 -9.38 -4.73 0.85
C GLY A 137 -9.12 -3.35 0.24
N TYR A 138 -8.51 -2.43 0.99
CA TYR A 138 -8.12 -1.11 0.47
C TYR A 138 -7.04 -1.21 -0.61
N SER A 139 -6.07 -2.11 -0.45
CA SER A 139 -5.05 -2.31 -1.49
C SER A 139 -5.68 -2.77 -2.81
N LEU A 140 -6.60 -3.73 -2.76
CA LEU A 140 -7.35 -4.21 -3.93
C LEU A 140 -8.25 -3.13 -4.52
N LEU A 141 -8.90 -2.32 -3.67
CA LEU A 141 -9.71 -1.18 -4.10
C LEU A 141 -8.88 -0.20 -4.93
N PHE A 142 -7.74 0.25 -4.40
CA PHE A 142 -6.89 1.23 -5.09
C PHE A 142 -6.15 0.66 -6.30
N LEU A 143 -5.92 -0.65 -6.33
CA LEU A 143 -5.40 -1.35 -7.50
C LEU A 143 -6.44 -1.41 -8.64
N SER A 144 -7.70 -1.68 -8.30
CA SER A 144 -8.80 -1.84 -9.26
C SER A 144 -9.28 -0.50 -9.83
N PHE A 145 -9.38 0.51 -8.98
CA PHE A 145 -9.84 1.84 -9.37
C PHE A 145 -8.64 2.80 -9.54
N ARG A 146 -8.72 3.65 -10.55
CA ARG A 146 -7.68 4.67 -10.81
C ARG A 146 -7.79 5.84 -9.82
N ALA A 147 -7.59 5.54 -8.53
CA ALA A 147 -7.80 6.49 -7.44
C ALA A 147 -6.87 7.72 -7.52
N GLY A 148 -5.69 7.60 -8.13
CA GLY A 148 -4.74 8.70 -8.34
C GLY A 148 -5.19 9.71 -9.39
N ARG A 149 -6.13 9.36 -10.27
CA ARG A 149 -6.66 10.29 -11.31
C ARG A 149 -7.65 11.31 -10.76
N ARG A 150 -8.05 11.22 -9.51
CA ARG A 150 -8.84 12.24 -8.79
C ARG A 150 -8.01 12.78 -7.65
N LEU A 151 -7.82 14.09 -7.59
CA LEU A 151 -7.03 14.79 -6.56
C LEU A 151 -5.63 14.16 -6.34
N GLY A 152 -4.93 13.80 -7.42
CA GLY A 152 -3.61 13.19 -7.36
C GLY A 152 -2.70 13.60 -8.51
N VAL A 153 -1.39 13.38 -8.33
CA VAL A 153 -0.37 13.63 -9.35
C VAL A 153 -0.60 12.78 -10.60
N ASP A 154 -1.15 11.57 -10.44
CA ASP A 154 -1.49 10.68 -11.56
C ASP A 154 -2.45 11.33 -12.56
N ALA A 155 -3.32 12.25 -12.10
CA ALA A 155 -4.19 13.01 -12.98
C ALA A 155 -3.41 13.93 -13.95
N LEU A 156 -2.32 14.53 -13.46
CA LEU A 156 -1.44 15.38 -14.27
C LEU A 156 -0.60 14.54 -15.23
N LEU A 157 -0.07 13.44 -14.73
CA LEU A 157 0.71 12.49 -15.52
C LEU A 157 -0.13 11.83 -16.62
N ALA A 158 -1.38 11.44 -16.32
CA ALA A 158 -2.29 10.85 -17.30
C ALA A 158 -2.51 11.79 -18.48
N ARG A 159 -2.79 13.07 -18.25
CA ARG A 159 -2.96 14.07 -19.32
C ARG A 159 -1.73 14.21 -20.21
N ARG A 160 -0.53 14.07 -19.62
CA ARG A 160 0.73 14.19 -20.36
C ARG A 160 1.04 12.92 -21.18
N PHE A 161 0.65 11.74 -20.70
CA PHE A 161 0.89 10.46 -21.36
C PHE A 161 -0.21 10.06 -22.34
N GLU A 162 -1.45 10.50 -22.18
CA GLU A 162 -2.53 10.29 -23.16
C GLU A 162 -2.19 10.86 -24.56
N GLY A 163 -1.44 11.99 -24.60
CA GLY A 163 -0.87 12.49 -25.86
C GLY A 163 0.34 11.72 -26.40
N ALA A 164 0.94 10.84 -25.61
CA ALA A 164 2.17 10.11 -25.95
C ALA A 164 1.94 8.63 -26.26
N GLN A 165 0.70 8.13 -26.20
CA GLN A 165 0.36 6.70 -26.40
C GLN A 165 0.79 6.16 -27.78
N HIS A 166 1.06 7.03 -28.76
CA HIS A 166 1.59 6.65 -30.07
C HIS A 166 3.13 6.54 -30.13
N ARG A 167 3.87 6.81 -29.06
CA ARG A 167 5.32 7.02 -29.07
C ARG A 167 6.19 5.91 -28.43
N GLY A 168 5.66 4.73 -28.07
CA GLY A 168 6.48 3.58 -27.68
C GLY A 168 6.00 2.79 -26.45
N LEU A 169 6.63 1.61 -26.22
CA LEU A 169 6.33 0.68 -25.12
C LEU A 169 6.43 1.32 -23.73
N VAL A 170 7.43 2.16 -23.50
CA VAL A 170 7.65 2.85 -22.21
C VAL A 170 6.46 3.75 -21.85
N ALA A 171 5.93 4.52 -22.80
CA ALA A 171 4.78 5.38 -22.55
C ALA A 171 3.50 4.58 -22.23
N ARG A 172 3.35 3.40 -22.86
CA ARG A 172 2.24 2.47 -22.56
C ARG A 172 2.35 1.90 -21.15
N THR A 173 3.54 1.47 -20.74
CA THR A 173 3.78 0.91 -19.39
C THR A 173 3.54 1.97 -18.33
N LEU A 174 4.05 3.20 -18.51
CA LEU A 174 3.80 4.30 -17.59
C LEU A 174 2.31 4.67 -17.52
N ALA A 175 1.58 4.65 -18.61
CA ALA A 175 0.14 4.89 -18.63
C ALA A 175 -0.69 3.81 -17.90
N LEU A 176 -0.15 2.60 -17.74
CA LEU A 176 -0.76 1.52 -16.94
C LEU A 176 -0.53 1.71 -15.43
N LEU A 177 0.56 2.37 -15.03
CA LEU A 177 0.94 2.61 -13.64
C LEU A 177 0.28 3.86 -13.04
N VAL A 178 -0.30 4.72 -13.89
CA VAL A 178 -1.02 5.98 -13.62
C VAL A 178 -2.53 5.81 -13.93
#